data_4ceeab0cf0972758690779731ec00d07
#
_entry.id   4ceeab0cf0972758690779731ec00d07
#
_cell.length_a   1.000
_cell.length_b   1.000
_cell.length_c   1.000
_cell.angle_alpha   90.00
_cell.angle_beta   90.00
_cell.angle_gamma   90.00
#
_symmetry.space_group_name_H-M   'P 1'
#
loop_
_entity.id
_entity.type
_entity.pdbx_description
1 polymer ?
#
loop_
_entity_poly.entity_id
_entity_poly.type
_entity_poly.pdbx_seq_one_letter_code
_entity_poly.pdbx_strand_id
1 'polypeptide(L)'
;VTFSCDQRRPLLALPYARDLLEQALERVRLGYRFYVTGYVVMPVHVHLLVSEPERETLAVALQAMKQSVARILAGKGQHFWLPRYYDFNVWSEKKRVEKLRYIHRNPVARGLVERPEDWEWSSFRHYLTGERGVVEIESWWTEQRRGQSGNLGRPHPSKTGSGGAPR
;
A
#
# COMPACT_ATOMS: atom_id res chain seq x y z
N VAL A 1 3.94 -7.71 -7.11
CA VAL A 1 2.76 -8.15 -7.87
C VAL A 1 2.34 -7.09 -8.89
N THR A 2 1.96 -7.50 -10.09
CA THR A 2 1.37 -6.61 -11.10
C THR A 2 0.18 -7.31 -11.74
N PHE A 3 -0.94 -6.61 -11.85
CA PHE A 3 -2.12 -7.10 -12.56
C PHE A 3 -2.72 -5.98 -13.43
N SER A 4 -3.39 -6.35 -14.50
CA SER A 4 -3.85 -5.41 -15.52
C SER A 4 -5.34 -5.53 -15.77
N CYS A 5 -5.93 -4.43 -16.24
CA CYS A 5 -7.27 -4.42 -16.76
C CYS A 5 -7.37 -5.30 -18.02
N ASP A 6 -8.57 -5.81 -18.27
CA ASP A 6 -8.86 -6.63 -19.44
C ASP A 6 -8.49 -5.92 -20.74
N GLN A 7 -7.80 -6.64 -21.64
CA GLN A 7 -7.28 -6.12 -22.91
C GLN A 7 -6.43 -4.83 -22.75
N ARG A 8 -5.89 -4.57 -21.56
CA ARG A 8 -5.18 -3.34 -21.22
C ARG A 8 -5.99 -2.06 -21.48
N ARG A 9 -7.31 -2.15 -21.44
CA ARG A 9 -8.19 -0.98 -21.52
C ARG A 9 -8.01 -0.09 -20.29
N PRO A 10 -8.14 1.23 -20.41
CA PRO A 10 -7.94 2.16 -19.29
C PRO A 10 -9.16 2.21 -18.36
N LEU A 11 -9.55 1.06 -17.81
CA LEU A 11 -10.74 0.92 -16.95
C LEU A 11 -10.59 1.60 -15.59
N LEU A 12 -9.35 1.96 -15.22
CA LEU A 12 -9.02 2.75 -14.02
C LEU A 12 -8.65 4.21 -14.38
N ALA A 13 -9.08 4.72 -15.56
CA ALA A 13 -8.75 6.09 -15.99
C ALA A 13 -9.45 7.16 -15.14
N LEU A 14 -10.64 6.88 -14.64
CA LEU A 14 -11.38 7.82 -13.80
C LEU A 14 -10.86 7.83 -12.37
N PRO A 15 -10.72 9.00 -11.72
CA PRO A 15 -10.32 9.11 -10.31
C PRO A 15 -11.12 8.19 -9.39
N TYR A 16 -12.45 8.21 -9.49
CA TYR A 16 -13.33 7.36 -8.70
C TYR A 16 -12.98 5.85 -8.76
N ALA A 17 -12.58 5.36 -9.94
CA ALA A 17 -12.21 3.95 -10.08
C ALA A 17 -10.92 3.61 -9.32
N ARG A 18 -9.97 4.54 -9.27
CA ARG A 18 -8.74 4.40 -8.51
C ARG A 18 -8.98 4.52 -7.01
N ASP A 19 -9.83 5.45 -6.57
CA ASP A 19 -10.26 5.60 -5.17
C ASP A 19 -10.90 4.31 -4.65
N LEU A 20 -11.78 3.72 -5.46
CA LEU A 20 -12.43 2.46 -5.14
C LEU A 20 -11.43 1.31 -4.99
N LEU A 21 -10.40 1.28 -5.84
CA LEU A 21 -9.35 0.27 -5.75
C LEU A 21 -8.52 0.44 -4.47
N GLU A 22 -8.13 1.66 -4.09
CA GLU A 22 -7.40 1.91 -2.84
C GLU A 22 -8.23 1.48 -1.62
N GLN A 23 -9.51 1.82 -1.58
CA GLN A 23 -10.42 1.37 -0.53
C GLN A 23 -10.54 -0.16 -0.47
N ALA A 24 -10.60 -0.81 -1.63
CA ALA A 24 -10.63 -2.27 -1.71
C ALA A 24 -9.32 -2.89 -1.22
N LEU A 25 -8.17 -2.30 -1.58
CA LEU A 25 -6.85 -2.74 -1.14
C LEU A 25 -6.72 -2.66 0.38
N GLU A 26 -7.10 -1.53 0.98
CA GLU A 26 -7.03 -1.37 2.44
C GLU A 26 -7.94 -2.35 3.17
N ARG A 27 -9.16 -2.55 2.71
CA ARG A 27 -10.10 -3.51 3.29
C ARG A 27 -9.55 -4.94 3.23
N VAL A 28 -8.98 -5.33 2.09
CA VAL A 28 -8.42 -6.67 1.89
C VAL A 28 -7.13 -6.83 2.72
N ARG A 29 -6.27 -5.81 2.78
CA ARG A 29 -5.08 -5.80 3.63
C ARG A 29 -5.42 -6.11 5.08
N LEU A 30 -6.44 -5.44 5.62
CA LEU A 30 -6.91 -5.65 6.99
C LEU A 30 -7.53 -7.05 7.19
N GLY A 31 -8.36 -7.50 6.24
CA GLY A 31 -9.05 -8.78 6.33
C GLY A 31 -8.12 -9.98 6.26
N TYR A 32 -7.14 -9.94 5.38
CA TYR A 32 -6.18 -11.04 5.15
C TYR A 32 -4.87 -10.87 5.92
N ARG A 33 -4.68 -9.73 6.62
CA ARG A 33 -3.52 -9.41 7.45
C ARG A 33 -2.20 -9.49 6.70
N PHE A 34 -1.99 -8.57 5.78
CA PHE A 34 -0.71 -8.39 5.13
C PHE A 34 -0.28 -6.93 5.15
N TYR A 35 1.00 -6.69 4.89
CA TYR A 35 1.56 -5.36 4.83
C TYR A 35 1.69 -4.90 3.39
N VAL A 36 1.39 -3.62 3.15
CA VAL A 36 1.65 -2.94 1.88
C VAL A 36 2.85 -2.04 2.07
N THR A 37 3.96 -2.35 1.38
CA THR A 37 5.16 -1.51 1.38
C THR A 37 5.09 -0.44 0.30
N GLY A 38 4.42 -0.71 -0.81
CA GLY A 38 4.27 0.26 -1.88
C GLY A 38 3.21 -0.13 -2.90
N TYR A 39 2.62 0.88 -3.53
CA TYR A 39 1.68 0.66 -4.62
C TYR A 39 1.60 1.86 -5.56
N VAL A 40 1.09 1.62 -6.74
CA VAL A 40 0.59 2.63 -7.66
C VAL A 40 -0.56 2.06 -8.48
N VAL A 41 -1.64 2.84 -8.57
CA VAL A 41 -2.81 2.54 -9.41
C VAL A 41 -2.70 3.34 -10.70
N MET A 42 -2.42 2.65 -11.80
CA MET A 42 -2.32 3.23 -13.14
C MET A 42 -3.65 3.08 -13.88
N PRO A 43 -3.90 3.82 -14.97
CA PRO A 43 -5.15 3.70 -15.73
C PRO A 43 -5.46 2.29 -16.27
N VAL A 44 -4.42 1.50 -16.56
CA VAL A 44 -4.53 0.18 -17.21
C VAL A 44 -4.03 -0.98 -16.37
N HIS A 45 -3.33 -0.73 -15.25
CA HIS A 45 -2.72 -1.75 -14.41
C HIS A 45 -2.41 -1.23 -13.01
N VAL A 46 -2.08 -2.14 -12.11
CA VAL A 46 -1.71 -1.85 -10.73
C VAL A 46 -0.41 -2.55 -10.39
N HIS A 47 0.48 -1.86 -9.70
CA HIS A 47 1.66 -2.46 -9.07
C HIS A 47 1.49 -2.44 -7.56
N LEU A 48 1.81 -3.57 -6.92
CA LEU A 48 1.81 -3.73 -5.46
C LEU A 48 3.14 -4.32 -5.01
N LEU A 49 3.66 -3.81 -3.92
CA LEU A 49 4.74 -4.41 -3.14
C LEU A 49 4.15 -4.74 -1.76
N VAL A 50 3.94 -6.02 -1.50
CA VAL A 50 3.21 -6.52 -0.34
C VAL A 50 3.93 -7.70 0.31
N SER A 51 3.66 -7.95 1.59
CA SER A 51 4.05 -9.19 2.26
C SER A 51 3.10 -10.34 1.91
N GLU A 52 3.49 -11.56 2.26
CA GLU A 52 2.53 -12.67 2.31
C GLU A 52 1.45 -12.41 3.35
N PRO A 53 0.19 -12.75 3.08
CA PRO A 53 -0.88 -12.67 4.07
C PRO A 53 -0.70 -13.67 5.21
N GLU A 54 -1.13 -13.29 6.43
CA GLU A 54 -1.23 -14.22 7.56
C GLU A 54 -2.45 -15.16 7.42
N ARG A 55 -3.45 -14.73 6.68
CA ARG A 55 -4.68 -15.48 6.41
C ARG A 55 -4.81 -15.73 4.93
N GLU A 56 -5.02 -16.98 4.57
CA GLU A 56 -5.16 -17.43 3.18
C GLU A 56 -3.89 -17.16 2.34
N THR A 57 -4.01 -17.30 1.04
CA THR A 57 -2.93 -17.02 0.10
C THR A 57 -3.04 -15.62 -0.50
N LEU A 58 -1.93 -15.08 -0.99
CA LEU A 58 -1.93 -13.83 -1.72
C LEU A 58 -2.87 -13.87 -2.95
N ALA A 59 -2.96 -15.02 -3.61
CA ALA A 59 -3.87 -15.21 -4.74
C ALA A 59 -5.35 -15.02 -4.34
N VAL A 60 -5.75 -15.56 -3.19
CA VAL A 60 -7.12 -15.40 -2.64
C VAL A 60 -7.39 -13.95 -2.27
N ALA A 61 -6.46 -13.29 -1.59
CA ALA A 61 -6.58 -11.89 -1.22
C ALA A 61 -6.71 -10.97 -2.45
N LEU A 62 -5.87 -11.16 -3.46
CA LEU A 62 -5.93 -10.41 -4.71
C LEU A 62 -7.23 -10.68 -5.49
N GLN A 63 -7.70 -11.91 -5.51
CA GLN A 63 -8.97 -12.26 -6.12
C GLN A 63 -10.14 -11.55 -5.44
N ALA A 64 -10.20 -11.55 -4.13
CA ALA A 64 -11.23 -10.84 -3.36
C ALA A 64 -11.25 -9.34 -3.68
N MET A 65 -10.07 -8.70 -3.73
CA MET A 65 -9.94 -7.31 -4.11
C MET A 65 -10.42 -7.06 -5.54
N LYS A 66 -9.91 -7.81 -6.50
CA LYS A 66 -10.26 -7.69 -7.93
C LYS A 66 -11.76 -7.88 -8.16
N GLN A 67 -12.37 -8.86 -7.52
CA GLN A 67 -13.81 -9.11 -7.61
C GLN A 67 -14.63 -7.97 -7.02
N SER A 68 -14.24 -7.41 -5.87
CA SER A 68 -14.97 -6.31 -5.24
C SER A 68 -15.01 -5.06 -6.13
N VAL A 69 -13.89 -4.75 -6.78
CA VAL A 69 -13.80 -3.63 -7.73
C VAL A 69 -14.60 -3.91 -9.00
N ALA A 70 -14.46 -5.10 -9.58
CA ALA A 70 -15.15 -5.48 -10.81
C ALA A 70 -16.69 -5.48 -10.64
N ARG A 71 -17.22 -5.89 -9.49
CA ARG A 71 -18.68 -5.85 -9.22
C ARG A 71 -19.28 -4.45 -9.34
N ILE A 72 -18.49 -3.42 -9.06
CA ILE A 72 -18.95 -2.02 -9.07
C ILE A 72 -18.68 -1.37 -10.43
N LEU A 73 -17.52 -1.65 -11.02
CA LEU A 73 -17.06 -0.93 -12.23
C LEU A 73 -17.32 -1.67 -13.54
N ALA A 74 -17.45 -3.00 -13.52
CA ALA A 74 -17.69 -3.74 -14.75
C ALA A 74 -19.15 -3.63 -15.20
N GLY A 75 -19.34 -3.38 -16.47
CA GLY A 75 -20.65 -3.52 -17.10
C GLY A 75 -21.11 -5.00 -17.11
N LYS A 76 -22.41 -5.23 -17.24
CA LYS A 76 -23.01 -6.55 -17.28
C LYS A 76 -22.35 -7.42 -18.37
N GLY A 77 -21.78 -8.57 -17.96
CA GLY A 77 -21.12 -9.52 -18.87
C GLY A 77 -19.72 -9.08 -19.35
N GLN A 78 -19.16 -8.01 -18.79
CA GLN A 78 -17.82 -7.54 -19.16
C GLN A 78 -16.74 -8.06 -18.20
N HIS A 79 -15.60 -8.47 -18.77
CA HIS A 79 -14.40 -8.73 -17.99
C HIS A 79 -13.71 -7.41 -17.64
N PHE A 80 -13.36 -7.24 -16.35
CA PHE A 80 -12.65 -6.05 -15.88
C PHE A 80 -11.14 -6.28 -15.80
N TRP A 81 -10.73 -7.47 -15.38
CA TRP A 81 -9.34 -7.83 -15.13
C TRP A 81 -8.86 -8.93 -16.06
N LEU A 82 -7.59 -8.87 -16.44
CA LEU A 82 -6.92 -10.04 -16.96
C LEU A 82 -6.89 -11.14 -15.88
N PRO A 83 -7.09 -12.41 -16.26
CA PRO A 83 -7.16 -13.52 -15.29
C PRO A 83 -5.88 -13.66 -14.46
N ARG A 84 -4.73 -13.54 -15.11
CA ARG A 84 -3.42 -13.74 -14.49
C ARG A 84 -2.86 -12.42 -13.96
N TYR A 85 -2.07 -12.51 -12.89
CA TYR A 85 -1.18 -11.47 -12.42
C TYR A 85 0.27 -11.94 -12.52
N TYR A 86 1.19 -10.99 -12.61
CA TYR A 86 2.61 -11.26 -12.56
C TYR A 86 3.09 -11.11 -11.12
N ASP A 87 3.75 -12.15 -10.62
CA ASP A 87 4.35 -12.17 -9.29
C ASP A 87 5.87 -12.26 -9.39
N PHE A 88 6.54 -11.59 -8.46
CA PHE A 88 8.00 -11.60 -8.35
C PHE A 88 8.38 -11.46 -6.88
N ASN A 89 9.04 -12.47 -6.35
CA ASN A 89 9.52 -12.45 -4.98
C ASN A 89 10.73 -11.52 -4.83
N VAL A 90 10.70 -10.69 -3.80
CA VAL A 90 11.75 -9.73 -3.47
C VAL A 90 12.49 -10.22 -2.23
N TRP A 91 13.71 -10.71 -2.42
CA TRP A 91 14.51 -11.37 -1.39
C TRP A 91 15.53 -10.45 -0.70
N SER A 92 15.76 -9.25 -1.21
CA SER A 92 16.76 -8.34 -0.64
C SER A 92 16.23 -6.91 -0.51
N GLU A 93 16.76 -6.20 0.47
CA GLU A 93 16.46 -4.78 0.67
C GLU A 93 16.79 -3.94 -0.57
N LYS A 94 17.90 -4.21 -1.23
CA LYS A 94 18.27 -3.54 -2.48
C LYS A 94 17.19 -3.71 -3.55
N LYS A 95 16.68 -4.94 -3.74
CA LYS A 95 15.61 -5.21 -4.69
C LYS A 95 14.27 -4.58 -4.29
N ARG A 96 14.00 -4.52 -2.99
CA ARG A 96 12.83 -3.82 -2.46
C ARG A 96 12.85 -2.35 -2.82
N VAL A 97 13.98 -1.68 -2.58
CA VAL A 97 14.16 -0.26 -2.93
C VAL A 97 14.07 -0.02 -4.44
N GLU A 98 14.70 -0.87 -5.26
CA GLU A 98 14.59 -0.80 -6.73
C GLU A 98 13.13 -0.89 -7.20
N LYS A 99 12.38 -1.87 -6.67
CA LYS A 99 10.96 -2.05 -7.02
C LYS A 99 10.09 -0.90 -6.55
N LEU A 100 10.34 -0.39 -5.36
CA LEU A 100 9.60 0.77 -4.84
C LEU A 100 9.84 2.02 -5.71
N ARG A 101 11.09 2.28 -6.08
CA ARG A 101 11.42 3.37 -7.03
C ARG A 101 10.75 3.19 -8.37
N TYR A 102 10.75 1.97 -8.91
CA TYR A 102 10.07 1.66 -10.18
C TYR A 102 8.56 1.95 -10.07
N ILE A 103 7.90 1.49 -9.00
CA ILE A 103 6.48 1.72 -8.73
C ILE A 103 6.18 3.22 -8.71
N HIS A 104 6.95 3.99 -7.94
CA HIS A 104 6.73 5.41 -7.77
C HIS A 104 7.00 6.25 -9.03
N ARG A 105 7.94 5.83 -9.87
CA ARG A 105 8.26 6.53 -11.13
C ARG A 105 7.35 6.14 -12.30
N ASN A 106 6.52 5.12 -12.15
CA ASN A 106 5.69 4.61 -13.23
C ASN A 106 4.78 5.68 -13.86
N PRO A 107 4.07 6.54 -13.09
CA PRO A 107 3.24 7.60 -13.66
C PRO A 107 4.03 8.61 -14.50
N VAL A 108 5.22 9.00 -14.05
CA VAL A 108 6.11 9.90 -14.80
C VAL A 108 6.63 9.22 -16.07
N ALA A 109 7.09 7.97 -15.94
CA ALA A 109 7.59 7.19 -17.08
C ALA A 109 6.51 6.95 -18.17
N ARG A 110 5.25 7.02 -17.80
CA ARG A 110 4.09 6.91 -18.72
C ARG A 110 3.55 8.27 -19.17
N GLY A 111 4.18 9.37 -18.77
CA GLY A 111 3.77 10.72 -19.17
C GLY A 111 2.43 11.18 -18.60
N LEU A 112 1.99 10.59 -17.48
CA LEU A 112 0.72 10.96 -16.85
C LEU A 112 0.86 12.20 -15.96
N VAL A 113 2.03 12.39 -15.37
CA VAL A 113 2.41 13.53 -14.54
C VAL A 113 3.88 13.86 -14.75
N GLU A 114 4.31 15.06 -14.38
CA GLU A 114 5.71 15.49 -14.46
C GLU A 114 6.54 14.98 -13.28
N ARG A 115 5.94 14.90 -12.10
CA ARG A 115 6.60 14.49 -10.85
C ARG A 115 5.82 13.37 -10.15
N PRO A 116 6.49 12.45 -9.45
CA PRO A 116 5.81 11.34 -8.78
C PRO A 116 4.78 11.78 -7.73
N GLU A 117 5.03 12.89 -7.03
CA GLU A 117 4.13 13.46 -6.03
C GLU A 117 2.81 14.00 -6.60
N ASP A 118 2.76 14.27 -7.89
CA ASP A 118 1.56 14.75 -8.57
C ASP A 118 0.56 13.62 -8.87
N TRP A 119 0.98 12.34 -8.69
CA TRP A 119 0.11 11.19 -8.85
C TRP A 119 -0.46 10.73 -7.49
N GLU A 120 -1.72 11.04 -7.24
CA GLU A 120 -2.37 10.82 -5.94
C GLU A 120 -2.49 9.33 -5.56
N TRP A 121 -2.76 8.47 -6.53
CA TRP A 121 -3.01 7.03 -6.33
C TRP A 121 -1.70 6.23 -6.26
N SER A 122 -0.84 6.61 -5.34
CA SER A 122 0.46 6.01 -5.13
C SER A 122 0.91 6.17 -3.68
N SER A 123 1.70 5.23 -3.21
CA SER A 123 2.36 5.32 -1.91
C SER A 123 3.50 6.38 -1.86
N PHE A 124 3.80 7.08 -2.95
CA PHE A 124 4.93 8.02 -3.01
C PHE A 124 4.83 9.14 -1.98
N ARG A 125 3.65 9.79 -1.84
CA ARG A 125 3.44 10.88 -0.87
C ARG A 125 3.71 10.45 0.57
N HIS A 126 3.33 9.21 0.92
CA HIS A 126 3.64 8.66 2.23
C HIS A 126 5.15 8.64 2.50
N TYR A 127 5.96 8.23 1.52
CA TYR A 127 7.42 8.21 1.65
C TYR A 127 8.03 9.61 1.68
N LEU A 128 7.43 10.57 0.99
CA LEU A 128 7.90 11.95 0.95
C LEU A 128 7.60 12.71 2.25
N THR A 129 6.39 12.57 2.80
CA THR A 129 5.88 13.43 3.87
C THR A 129 5.54 12.71 5.17
N GLY A 130 5.45 11.39 5.15
CA GLY A 130 4.95 10.60 6.27
C GLY A 130 3.42 10.61 6.42
N GLU A 131 2.69 11.28 5.52
CA GLU A 131 1.23 11.35 5.58
C GLU A 131 0.58 9.96 5.47
N ARG A 132 -0.55 9.81 6.16
CA ARG A 132 -1.41 8.65 6.00
C ARG A 132 -2.31 8.83 4.79
N GLY A 133 -2.25 7.88 3.87
CA GLY A 133 -3.20 7.76 2.77
C GLY A 133 -4.37 6.84 3.12
N VAL A 134 -5.17 6.50 2.10
CA VAL A 134 -6.26 5.52 2.20
C VAL A 134 -5.71 4.15 2.59
N VAL A 135 -4.59 3.75 2.00
CA VAL A 135 -3.89 2.48 2.28
C VAL A 135 -2.78 2.72 3.30
N GLU A 136 -2.78 1.99 4.41
CA GLU A 136 -1.67 2.05 5.36
C GLU A 136 -0.42 1.42 4.76
N ILE A 137 0.66 2.19 4.75
CA ILE A 137 1.96 1.76 4.21
C ILE A 137 2.88 1.32 5.35
N GLU A 138 3.42 0.11 5.24
CA GLU A 138 4.47 -0.36 6.14
C GLU A 138 5.81 0.27 5.74
N SER A 139 6.29 1.16 6.62
CA SER A 139 7.47 1.95 6.40
C SER A 139 8.07 2.42 7.73
N TRP A 140 9.27 3.00 7.67
CA TRP A 140 9.90 3.68 8.79
C TRP A 140 8.99 4.72 9.48
N TRP A 141 8.20 5.50 8.72
CA TRP A 141 7.23 6.45 9.26
C TRP A 141 6.15 5.79 10.12
N THR A 142 5.68 4.64 9.68
CA THR A 142 4.64 3.87 10.38
C THR A 142 5.18 3.23 11.65
N GLU A 143 6.40 2.69 11.61
CA GLU A 143 7.10 2.16 12.79
C GLU A 143 7.33 3.23 13.85
N GLN A 144 7.78 4.41 13.46
CA GLN A 144 7.94 5.53 14.40
C GLN A 144 6.63 5.91 15.08
N ARG A 145 5.52 6.02 14.34
CA ARG A 145 4.23 6.33 14.95
C ARG A 145 3.76 5.28 15.94
N ARG A 146 3.97 4.00 15.62
CA ARG A 146 3.64 2.90 16.56
C ARG A 146 4.48 2.96 17.83
N GLY A 147 5.77 3.27 17.69
CA GLY A 147 6.68 3.46 18.83
C GLY A 147 6.28 4.61 19.75
N GLN A 148 5.86 5.74 19.18
CA GLN A 148 5.40 6.90 19.94
C GLN A 148 4.06 6.63 20.66
N SER A 149 3.12 5.93 20.02
CA SER A 149 1.84 5.55 20.62
C SER A 149 2.00 4.53 21.77
N GLY A 150 2.99 3.65 21.69
CA GLY A 150 3.32 2.70 22.77
C GLY A 150 3.98 3.33 24.00
N ASN A 151 4.57 4.52 23.85
CA ASN A 151 5.30 5.21 24.94
C ASN A 151 4.38 6.15 25.76
N LEU A 152 3.18 6.45 25.28
CA LEU A 152 2.19 7.27 26.01
C LEU A 152 1.50 6.54 27.18
N GLY A 153 1.77 5.24 27.38
CA GLY A 153 1.17 4.42 28.44
C GLY A 153 2.10 3.98 29.56
N ARG A 154 3.37 4.40 29.58
CA ARG A 154 4.27 4.09 30.71
C ARG A 154 4.50 5.35 31.55
N PRO A 155 3.93 5.44 32.79
CA PRO A 155 4.34 6.47 33.74
C PRO A 155 5.82 6.27 34.05
N HIS A 156 6.59 7.36 33.94
CA HIS A 156 7.98 7.38 34.42
C HIS A 156 7.99 7.00 35.90
N PRO A 157 8.87 6.05 36.33
CA PRO A 157 9.07 5.85 37.76
C PRO A 157 9.66 7.14 38.35
N SER A 158 8.86 7.80 39.20
CA SER A 158 9.33 8.92 40.00
C SER A 158 10.53 8.48 40.82
N LYS A 159 11.67 9.12 40.59
CA LYS A 159 12.82 9.02 41.48
C LYS A 159 12.42 9.70 42.81
N THR A 160 11.99 8.94 43.77
CA THR A 160 11.96 9.37 45.17
C THR A 160 13.40 9.46 45.64
N GLY A 161 13.91 10.67 45.74
CA GLY A 161 15.13 10.95 46.39
C GLY A 161 14.97 10.74 47.90
N SER A 162 15.66 9.76 48.47
CA SER A 162 15.90 9.70 49.92
C SER A 162 17.24 10.40 50.19
N GLY A 163 17.15 11.60 50.72
CA GLY A 163 18.26 12.26 51.35
C GLY A 163 18.55 11.56 52.67
N GLY A 164 19.78 11.08 52.85
CA GLY A 164 20.35 10.67 54.07
C GLY A 164 21.57 11.51 54.35
N ALA A 165 21.49 12.42 55.32
CA ALA A 165 22.58 13.22 55.77
C ALA A 165 23.55 12.42 56.68
N PRO A 166 24.83 12.76 56.76
CA PRO A 166 25.84 12.06 57.50
C PRO A 166 25.93 12.54 58.94
N ARG A 167 26.32 11.65 59.84
CA ARG A 167 27.02 11.98 61.05
C ARG A 167 28.41 11.31 61.04
#